data_ca167c002870cfeb413847c4aecea3f0
#
_entry.id   ca167c002870cfeb413847c4aecea3f0
#
_cell.length_a   1.000
_cell.length_b   1.000
_cell.length_c   1.000
_cell.angle_alpha   90.00
_cell.angle_beta   90.00
_cell.angle_gamma   90.00
#
_symmetry.space_group_name_H-M   'P 1'
#
loop_
_entity.id
_entity.type
_entity.pdbx_description
1 polymer ?
#
loop_
_entity_poly.entity_id
_entity_poly.type
_entity_poly.pdbx_seq_one_letter_code
_entity_poly.pdbx_strand_id
1 'polypeptide(L)'
;MHGALSLETIEPRAVLEDDVLTDLRVEDKDRAQELIEDLMIAANRVTVRYLEARSLPSLRRILRSPDRWQRIVELAAHLGARLPPEPDAAALEAFLLTRRQADPVRFPDLSLTVVKLIGRGEYVVEGPDQKTSPGHFGLAIPAYTHSTAPNRRFPDLLTQRLLKAALAEHRAQYSLEDLNTLAQHCTEQEDNASKVERRVQKSAAALLLESKIGQRFDAIVTGASAKGTWVRILHPSTEGRVVQGF
;
A
#
# COMPACT_ATOMS: atom_id res chain seq x y z
N MET A 1 18.33 -7.32 0.88
CA MET A 1 17.19 -6.74 0.17
C MET A 1 16.45 -7.87 -0.53
N HIS A 2 15.14 -8.06 -0.27
CA HIS A 2 14.41 -9.25 -0.70
C HIS A 2 13.55 -9.03 -1.96
N GLY A 3 13.86 -8.01 -2.78
CA GLY A 3 13.12 -7.71 -4.00
C GLY A 3 11.75 -7.04 -3.75
N ALA A 4 11.49 -6.55 -2.55
CA ALA A 4 10.32 -5.74 -2.25
C ALA A 4 10.39 -4.41 -3.03
N LEU A 5 9.24 -3.95 -3.53
CA LEU A 5 9.16 -2.71 -4.28
C LEU A 5 9.38 -1.50 -3.35
N SER A 6 10.35 -0.66 -3.70
CA SER A 6 10.64 0.62 -3.02
C SER A 6 9.69 1.70 -3.52
N LEU A 7 8.45 1.65 -3.07
CA LEU A 7 7.41 2.62 -3.42
C LEU A 7 7.34 3.71 -2.35
N GLU A 8 7.30 4.96 -2.78
CA GLU A 8 7.11 6.13 -1.91
C GLU A 8 5.78 6.79 -2.27
N THR A 9 4.85 6.84 -1.33
CA THR A 9 3.63 7.61 -1.47
C THR A 9 3.68 8.83 -0.56
N ILE A 10 3.21 9.95 -1.06
CA ILE A 10 3.06 11.16 -0.26
C ILE A 10 1.78 11.03 0.56
N GLU A 11 1.94 10.88 1.86
CA GLU A 11 0.83 10.82 2.82
C GLU A 11 0.92 12.04 3.75
N PRO A 12 0.31 13.17 3.35
CA PRO A 12 0.36 14.38 4.17
C PRO A 12 -0.46 14.17 5.45
N ARG A 13 0.13 14.48 6.59
CA ARG A 13 -0.53 14.49 7.89
C ARG A 13 -1.00 15.88 8.25
N ALA A 14 -2.23 15.98 8.75
CA ALA A 14 -2.79 17.21 9.27
C ALA A 14 -2.03 17.64 10.52
N VAL A 15 -1.54 18.88 10.53
CA VAL A 15 -0.97 19.53 11.71
C VAL A 15 -2.04 20.43 12.30
N LEU A 16 -2.37 20.21 13.57
CA LEU A 16 -3.37 20.97 14.30
C LEU A 16 -2.67 21.77 15.40
N GLU A 17 -2.98 23.05 15.52
CA GLU A 17 -2.60 23.93 16.61
C GLU A 17 -3.87 24.52 17.21
N ASP A 18 -4.13 24.28 18.49
CA ASP A 18 -5.35 24.68 19.18
C ASP A 18 -6.64 24.24 18.42
N ASP A 19 -6.68 22.98 17.97
CA ASP A 19 -7.76 22.38 17.17
C ASP A 19 -7.98 23.03 15.79
N VAL A 20 -7.10 23.92 15.37
CA VAL A 20 -7.12 24.54 14.02
C VAL A 20 -6.12 23.86 13.11
N LEU A 21 -6.55 23.50 11.91
CA LEU A 21 -5.67 22.92 10.88
C LEU A 21 -4.73 24.03 10.33
N THR A 22 -3.43 23.89 10.62
CA THR A 22 -2.41 24.89 10.25
C THR A 22 -1.54 24.45 9.08
N ASP A 23 -1.33 23.14 8.90
CA ASP A 23 -0.46 22.61 7.84
C ASP A 23 -0.84 21.18 7.44
N LEU A 24 -0.33 20.76 6.26
CA LEU A 24 -0.29 19.38 5.78
C LEU A 24 1.17 19.00 5.57
N ARG A 25 1.73 18.26 6.50
CA ARG A 25 3.15 17.94 6.53
C ARG A 25 3.40 16.51 6.06
N VAL A 26 4.35 16.37 5.14
CA VAL A 26 4.87 15.06 4.72
C VAL A 26 6.04 14.71 5.63
N GLU A 27 6.00 13.53 6.24
CA GLU A 27 7.12 13.01 7.05
C GLU A 27 8.01 12.14 6.16
N ASP A 28 9.30 12.41 6.19
CA ASP A 28 10.28 11.55 5.55
C ASP A 28 10.47 10.27 6.37
N LYS A 29 10.53 9.15 5.67
CA LYS A 29 10.77 7.85 6.29
C LYS A 29 12.20 7.79 6.83
N ASP A 30 12.35 7.57 8.12
CA ASP A 30 13.64 7.45 8.77
C ASP A 30 14.14 5.99 8.83
N ARG A 31 15.42 5.82 9.19
CA ARG A 31 16.06 4.51 9.29
C ARG A 31 15.45 3.62 10.38
N ALA A 32 14.90 4.20 11.44
CA ALA A 32 14.25 3.44 12.50
C ALA A 32 12.93 2.84 12.00
N GLN A 33 12.16 3.59 11.22
CA GLN A 33 10.95 3.12 10.57
C GLN A 33 11.25 1.98 9.57
N GLU A 34 12.32 2.09 8.79
CA GLU A 34 12.77 1.03 7.87
C GLU A 34 13.11 -0.26 8.63
N LEU A 35 13.85 -0.15 9.74
CA LEU A 35 14.20 -1.29 10.58
C LEU A 35 12.96 -1.98 11.17
N ILE A 36 12.01 -1.20 11.67
CA ILE A 36 10.75 -1.75 12.21
C ILE A 36 9.95 -2.44 11.11
N GLU A 37 9.90 -1.88 9.90
CA GLU A 37 9.22 -2.51 8.76
C GLU A 37 9.86 -3.86 8.41
N ASP A 38 11.19 -3.93 8.34
CA ASP A 38 11.91 -5.19 8.08
C ASP A 38 11.61 -6.25 9.15
N LEU A 39 11.61 -5.86 10.44
CA LEU A 39 11.26 -6.75 11.54
C LEU A 39 9.80 -7.22 11.48
N MET A 40 8.88 -6.34 11.12
CA MET A 40 7.46 -6.71 10.92
C MET A 40 7.29 -7.70 9.77
N ILE A 41 7.97 -7.47 8.65
CA ILE A 41 7.95 -8.38 7.49
C ILE A 41 8.52 -9.75 7.91
N ALA A 42 9.64 -9.77 8.62
CA ALA A 42 10.25 -11.01 9.10
C ALA A 42 9.31 -11.78 10.05
N ALA A 43 8.71 -11.12 11.04
CA ALA A 43 7.78 -11.72 11.99
C ALA A 43 6.55 -12.30 11.28
N ASN A 44 5.94 -11.53 10.38
CA ASN A 44 4.80 -11.97 9.58
C ASN A 44 5.13 -13.21 8.73
N ARG A 45 6.32 -13.25 8.14
CA ARG A 45 6.80 -14.38 7.33
C ARG A 45 7.08 -15.62 8.18
N VAL A 46 7.66 -15.46 9.36
CA VAL A 46 7.90 -16.60 10.29
C VAL A 46 6.58 -17.15 10.79
N THR A 47 5.63 -16.31 11.15
CA THR A 47 4.29 -16.73 11.60
C THR A 47 3.59 -17.59 10.56
N VAL A 48 3.57 -17.16 9.31
CA VAL A 48 2.92 -17.93 8.25
C VAL A 48 3.60 -19.27 8.00
N ARG A 49 4.93 -19.31 7.99
CA ARG A 49 5.70 -20.56 7.83
C ARG A 49 5.47 -21.54 8.98
N TYR A 50 5.32 -21.02 10.18
CA TYR A 50 5.02 -21.84 11.34
C TYR A 50 3.68 -22.56 11.22
N LEU A 51 2.64 -21.86 10.75
CA LEU A 51 1.30 -22.43 10.52
C LEU A 51 1.32 -23.42 9.34
N GLU A 52 1.99 -23.07 8.23
CA GLU A 52 2.17 -23.97 7.07
C GLU A 52 2.83 -25.29 7.44
N ALA A 53 3.94 -25.22 8.17
CA ALA A 53 4.70 -26.42 8.57
C ALA A 53 3.87 -27.40 9.41
N ARG A 54 2.76 -26.94 9.98
CA ARG A 54 1.81 -27.74 10.78
C ARG A 54 0.53 -28.07 10.04
N SER A 55 0.44 -27.73 8.76
CA SER A 55 -0.78 -27.91 7.95
C SER A 55 -2.01 -27.25 8.61
N LEU A 56 -1.81 -26.08 9.23
CA LEU A 56 -2.87 -25.31 9.86
C LEU A 56 -3.37 -24.22 8.93
N PRO A 57 -4.66 -23.87 9.02
CA PRO A 57 -5.21 -22.77 8.24
C PRO A 57 -4.56 -21.44 8.64
N SER A 58 -4.42 -20.56 7.67
CA SER A 58 -3.84 -19.22 7.90
C SER A 58 -4.51 -18.17 7.03
N LEU A 59 -4.65 -16.95 7.57
CA LEU A 59 -4.97 -15.78 6.79
C LEU A 59 -3.72 -15.31 6.04
N ARG A 60 -3.86 -15.14 4.72
CA ARG A 60 -2.81 -14.61 3.86
C ARG A 60 -3.14 -13.18 3.47
N ARG A 61 -2.15 -12.32 3.50
CA ARG A 61 -2.20 -11.03 2.84
C ARG A 61 -1.54 -11.18 1.48
N ILE A 62 -2.33 -11.15 0.43
CA ILE A 62 -1.84 -11.31 -0.94
C ILE A 62 -1.95 -10.02 -1.72
N LEU A 63 -1.06 -9.87 -2.68
CA LEU A 63 -1.12 -8.87 -3.73
C LEU A 63 -0.81 -9.61 -5.03
N ARG A 64 -1.84 -9.80 -5.85
CA ARG A 64 -1.71 -10.55 -7.11
C ARG A 64 -0.76 -9.86 -8.07
N SER A 65 -0.26 -10.61 -9.03
CA SER A 65 0.41 -10.03 -10.18
C SER A 65 -0.53 -9.04 -10.88
N PRO A 66 -0.02 -7.85 -11.30
CA PRO A 66 -0.89 -6.81 -11.82
C PRO A 66 -1.55 -7.17 -13.14
N ASP A 67 -2.87 -7.20 -13.21
CA ASP A 67 -3.62 -7.36 -14.45
C ASP A 67 -3.32 -6.27 -15.49
N ARG A 68 -2.90 -5.10 -14.99
CA ARG A 68 -2.54 -3.94 -15.80
C ARG A 68 -1.04 -3.80 -16.02
N TRP A 69 -0.30 -4.92 -15.99
CA TRP A 69 1.15 -4.94 -16.18
C TRP A 69 1.60 -4.23 -17.45
N GLN A 70 0.90 -4.44 -18.55
CA GLN A 70 1.21 -3.81 -19.83
C GLN A 70 1.26 -2.27 -19.72
N ARG A 71 0.41 -1.66 -18.91
CA ARG A 71 0.46 -0.20 -18.66
C ARG A 71 1.69 0.22 -17.87
N ILE A 72 2.20 -0.63 -16.99
CA ILE A 72 3.47 -0.39 -16.28
C ILE A 72 4.64 -0.47 -17.27
N VAL A 73 4.62 -1.44 -18.19
CA VAL A 73 5.60 -1.58 -19.27
C VAL A 73 5.60 -0.33 -20.17
N GLU A 74 4.44 0.13 -20.59
CA GLU A 74 4.28 1.36 -21.38
C GLU A 74 4.78 2.60 -20.64
N LEU A 75 4.46 2.73 -19.35
CA LEU A 75 4.95 3.82 -18.49
C LEU A 75 6.47 3.81 -18.40
N ALA A 76 7.08 2.64 -18.19
CA ALA A 76 8.53 2.49 -18.17
C ALA A 76 9.16 2.86 -19.52
N ALA A 77 8.56 2.44 -20.63
CA ALA A 77 9.02 2.77 -21.97
C ALA A 77 9.00 4.28 -22.25
N HIS A 78 7.93 5.00 -21.86
CA HIS A 78 7.87 6.47 -21.95
C HIS A 78 8.97 7.16 -21.13
N LEU A 79 9.47 6.50 -20.07
CA LEU A 79 10.56 7.00 -19.23
C LEU A 79 11.93 6.45 -19.67
N GLY A 80 12.03 5.83 -20.86
CA GLY A 80 13.27 5.35 -21.45
C GLY A 80 13.79 4.01 -20.89
N ALA A 81 12.95 3.26 -20.19
CA ALA A 81 13.29 1.95 -19.62
C ALA A 81 12.51 0.81 -20.30
N ARG A 82 13.04 -0.41 -20.18
CA ARG A 82 12.38 -1.61 -20.68
C ARG A 82 12.08 -2.56 -19.52
N LEU A 83 10.84 -2.97 -19.40
CA LEU A 83 10.42 -4.05 -18.51
C LEU A 83 10.04 -5.28 -19.33
N PRO A 84 10.14 -6.50 -18.76
CA PRO A 84 9.70 -7.72 -19.42
C PRO A 84 8.19 -7.68 -19.69
N PRO A 85 7.71 -8.45 -20.70
CA PRO A 85 6.28 -8.49 -21.02
C PRO A 85 5.43 -9.14 -19.92
N GLU A 86 6.00 -10.07 -19.17
CA GLU A 86 5.36 -10.72 -18.02
C GLU A 86 5.69 -9.98 -16.72
N PRO A 87 4.78 -9.98 -15.72
CA PRO A 87 5.00 -9.35 -14.43
C PRO A 87 6.25 -9.87 -13.72
N ASP A 88 7.18 -8.96 -13.46
CA ASP A 88 8.44 -9.23 -12.76
C ASP A 88 8.68 -8.14 -11.71
N ALA A 89 8.57 -8.52 -10.43
CA ALA A 89 8.75 -7.61 -9.31
C ALA A 89 10.20 -7.10 -9.19
N ALA A 90 11.19 -7.95 -9.53
CA ALA A 90 12.60 -7.56 -9.43
C ALA A 90 12.97 -6.55 -10.52
N ALA A 91 12.51 -6.77 -11.76
CA ALA A 91 12.70 -5.83 -12.85
C ALA A 91 12.00 -4.49 -12.56
N LEU A 92 10.79 -4.52 -12.00
CA LEU A 92 10.06 -3.32 -11.59
C LEU A 92 10.82 -2.57 -10.48
N GLU A 93 11.35 -3.27 -9.47
CA GLU A 93 12.15 -2.66 -8.40
C GLU A 93 13.41 -1.97 -8.96
N ALA A 94 14.15 -2.62 -9.84
CA ALA A 94 15.34 -2.03 -10.47
C ALA A 94 14.99 -0.74 -11.25
N PHE A 95 13.87 -0.73 -11.95
CA PHE A 95 13.34 0.46 -12.62
C PHE A 95 13.01 1.57 -11.62
N LEU A 96 12.27 1.25 -10.55
CA LEU A 96 11.86 2.23 -9.52
C LEU A 96 13.07 2.86 -8.84
N LEU A 97 14.07 2.07 -8.44
CA LEU A 97 15.32 2.58 -7.84
C LEU A 97 16.06 3.54 -8.76
N THR A 98 16.15 3.20 -10.05
CA THR A 98 16.76 4.07 -11.06
C THR A 98 16.00 5.39 -11.20
N ARG A 99 14.68 5.35 -11.21
CA ARG A 99 13.85 6.56 -11.30
C ARG A 99 13.91 7.42 -10.05
N ARG A 100 13.96 6.82 -8.86
CA ARG A 100 14.12 7.50 -7.59
C ARG A 100 15.41 8.33 -7.56
N GLN A 101 16.50 7.76 -8.06
CA GLN A 101 17.78 8.45 -8.13
C GLN A 101 17.80 9.58 -9.18
N ALA A 102 17.14 9.36 -10.32
CA ALA A 102 17.14 10.32 -11.44
C ALA A 102 16.23 11.53 -11.19
N ASP A 103 15.06 11.33 -10.55
CA ASP A 103 14.09 12.40 -10.30
C ASP A 103 13.33 12.14 -8.97
N PRO A 104 13.97 12.44 -7.83
CA PRO A 104 13.36 12.21 -6.51
C PRO A 104 12.11 13.05 -6.27
N VAL A 105 11.97 14.21 -6.92
CA VAL A 105 10.82 15.12 -6.73
C VAL A 105 9.54 14.54 -7.35
N ARG A 106 9.65 13.91 -8.53
CA ARG A 106 8.51 13.27 -9.22
C ARG A 106 8.34 11.78 -8.88
N PHE A 107 9.31 11.19 -8.19
CA PHE A 107 9.27 9.78 -7.86
C PHE A 107 8.02 9.37 -7.06
N PRO A 108 7.53 10.13 -6.07
CA PRO A 108 6.29 9.78 -5.37
C PRO A 108 5.05 9.72 -6.27
N ASP A 109 4.96 10.57 -7.29
CA ASP A 109 3.84 10.56 -8.26
C ASP A 109 3.92 9.34 -9.18
N LEU A 110 5.13 8.96 -9.59
CA LEU A 110 5.39 7.72 -10.31
C LEU A 110 5.01 6.50 -9.46
N SER A 111 5.45 6.46 -8.20
CA SER A 111 5.12 5.41 -7.25
C SER A 111 3.61 5.26 -7.06
N LEU A 112 2.90 6.36 -6.86
CA LEU A 112 1.44 6.36 -6.73
C LEU A 112 0.76 5.81 -8.00
N THR A 113 1.29 6.13 -9.18
CA THR A 113 0.79 5.60 -10.46
C THR A 113 1.01 4.09 -10.53
N VAL A 114 2.18 3.62 -10.18
CA VAL A 114 2.51 2.18 -10.14
C VAL A 114 1.64 1.45 -9.12
N VAL A 115 1.45 1.99 -7.91
CA VAL A 115 0.54 1.43 -6.88
C VAL A 115 -0.89 1.26 -7.42
N LYS A 116 -1.42 2.29 -8.11
CA LYS A 116 -2.76 2.22 -8.73
C LYS A 116 -2.86 1.16 -9.84
N LEU A 117 -1.76 0.87 -10.54
CA LEU A 117 -1.70 -0.14 -11.60
C LEU A 117 -1.49 -1.56 -11.06
N ILE A 118 -0.71 -1.72 -9.99
CA ILE A 118 -0.54 -3.00 -9.31
C ILE A 118 -1.86 -3.48 -8.70
N GLY A 119 -2.66 -2.57 -8.18
CA GLY A 119 -3.94 -2.90 -7.56
C GLY A 119 -3.89 -2.95 -6.04
N ARG A 120 -4.85 -3.66 -5.44
CA ARG A 120 -5.01 -3.72 -3.98
C ARG A 120 -4.68 -5.09 -3.45
N GLY A 121 -4.16 -5.12 -2.25
CA GLY A 121 -4.03 -6.36 -1.52
C GLY A 121 -5.38 -6.84 -0.98
N GLU A 122 -5.49 -8.13 -0.78
CA GLU A 122 -6.68 -8.78 -0.23
C GLU A 122 -6.28 -9.81 0.84
N TYR A 123 -7.24 -10.18 1.68
CA TYR A 123 -7.07 -11.30 2.59
C TYR A 123 -7.72 -12.54 1.99
N VAL A 124 -7.00 -13.65 2.00
CA VAL A 124 -7.49 -14.97 1.60
C VAL A 124 -7.12 -16.00 2.66
N VAL A 125 -7.85 -17.09 2.72
CA VAL A 125 -7.54 -18.21 3.61
C VAL A 125 -6.80 -19.27 2.81
N GLU A 126 -5.71 -19.75 3.37
CA GLU A 126 -5.02 -20.95 2.90
C GLU A 126 -5.25 -22.08 3.91
N GLY A 127 -5.91 -23.13 3.45
CA GLY A 127 -6.14 -24.34 4.21
C GLY A 127 -5.02 -25.37 4.04
N PRO A 128 -5.05 -26.48 4.78
CA PRO A 128 -4.01 -27.51 4.76
C PRO A 128 -3.82 -28.14 3.37
N ASP A 129 -4.88 -28.23 2.57
CA ASP A 129 -4.87 -28.86 1.25
C ASP A 129 -4.73 -27.85 0.08
N GLN A 130 -4.71 -26.55 0.38
CA GLN A 130 -4.61 -25.47 -0.61
C GLN A 130 -3.25 -24.79 -0.51
N LYS A 131 -2.31 -25.17 -1.37
CA LYS A 131 -0.95 -24.58 -1.41
C LYS A 131 -0.73 -23.57 -2.56
N THR A 132 -1.77 -22.89 -3.02
CA THR A 132 -1.73 -22.11 -4.26
C THR A 132 -2.16 -20.66 -4.08
N SER A 133 -1.99 -20.04 -2.89
CA SER A 133 -2.25 -18.62 -2.83
C SER A 133 -1.16 -17.85 -3.62
N PRO A 134 -1.53 -16.92 -4.48
CA PRO A 134 -0.56 -16.02 -5.09
C PRO A 134 0.12 -15.23 -3.96
N GLY A 135 1.44 -15.14 -3.98
CA GLY A 135 2.18 -14.42 -2.95
C GLY A 135 1.85 -12.92 -2.89
N HIS A 136 2.71 -12.17 -2.28
CA HIS A 136 2.59 -10.71 -2.23
C HIS A 136 3.54 -10.09 -3.26
N PHE A 137 3.04 -9.73 -4.44
CA PHE A 137 3.83 -9.21 -5.55
C PHE A 137 4.72 -8.03 -5.13
N GLY A 138 4.16 -7.04 -4.41
CA GLY A 138 4.90 -5.86 -3.98
C GLY A 138 6.01 -6.13 -2.96
N LEU A 139 5.95 -7.23 -2.21
CA LEU A 139 7.01 -7.67 -1.31
C LEU A 139 7.91 -8.74 -1.93
N ALA A 140 7.56 -9.25 -3.11
CA ALA A 140 8.22 -10.39 -3.75
C ALA A 140 8.32 -11.63 -2.81
N ILE A 141 7.28 -11.85 -2.00
CA ILE A 141 7.23 -12.93 -1.00
C ILE A 141 6.11 -13.92 -1.36
N PRO A 142 6.40 -15.22 -1.44
CA PRO A 142 5.40 -16.23 -1.82
C PRO A 142 4.33 -16.46 -0.75
N ALA A 143 4.66 -16.23 0.53
CA ALA A 143 3.73 -16.40 1.64
C ALA A 143 3.87 -15.27 2.65
N TYR A 144 2.79 -14.52 2.87
CA TYR A 144 2.76 -13.38 3.77
C TYR A 144 1.44 -13.30 4.52
N THR A 145 1.50 -12.90 5.78
CA THR A 145 0.33 -12.64 6.63
C THR A 145 0.52 -11.33 7.40
N HIS A 146 -0.51 -10.90 8.08
CA HIS A 146 -0.43 -9.84 9.08
C HIS A 146 -0.60 -10.42 10.48
N SER A 147 0.32 -10.12 11.39
CA SER A 147 0.31 -10.63 12.77
C SER A 147 0.89 -9.65 13.80
N THR A 148 1.44 -8.50 13.37
CA THR A 148 2.27 -7.63 14.19
C THR A 148 1.54 -6.44 14.83
N ALA A 149 0.27 -6.22 14.46
CA ALA A 149 -0.50 -5.09 14.99
C ALA A 149 -1.94 -5.49 15.43
N PRO A 150 -2.10 -6.51 16.32
CA PRO A 150 -3.42 -7.01 16.72
C PRO A 150 -4.27 -6.02 17.52
N ASN A 151 -3.67 -4.96 18.04
CA ASN A 151 -4.35 -3.87 18.76
C ASN A 151 -5.17 -2.94 17.84
N ARG A 152 -4.85 -2.90 16.54
CA ARG A 152 -5.50 -1.99 15.57
C ARG A 152 -5.92 -2.64 14.26
N ARG A 153 -5.47 -3.87 13.97
CA ARG A 153 -5.87 -4.62 12.77
C ARG A 153 -6.49 -5.96 13.16
N PHE A 154 -7.76 -6.14 12.84
CA PHE A 154 -8.49 -7.36 13.15
C PHE A 154 -7.90 -8.63 12.49
N PRO A 155 -7.41 -8.61 11.23
CA PRO A 155 -6.73 -9.78 10.65
C PRO A 155 -5.51 -10.24 11.44
N ASP A 156 -4.75 -9.30 12.05
CA ASP A 156 -3.62 -9.65 12.92
C ASP A 156 -4.08 -10.35 14.18
N LEU A 157 -5.19 -9.90 14.78
CA LEU A 157 -5.78 -10.56 15.94
C LEU A 157 -6.24 -11.98 15.62
N LEU A 158 -6.86 -12.21 14.44
CA LEU A 158 -7.23 -13.54 13.98
C LEU A 158 -5.99 -14.43 13.82
N THR A 159 -4.95 -13.92 13.15
CA THR A 159 -3.68 -14.65 12.98
C THR A 159 -3.04 -14.97 14.33
N GLN A 160 -3.04 -14.04 15.28
CA GLN A 160 -2.52 -14.28 16.63
C GLN A 160 -3.32 -15.36 17.40
N ARG A 161 -4.64 -15.40 17.22
CA ARG A 161 -5.48 -16.47 17.82
C ARG A 161 -5.15 -17.84 17.21
N LEU A 162 -5.00 -17.92 15.89
CA LEU A 162 -4.58 -19.14 15.21
C LEU A 162 -3.18 -19.60 15.69
N LEU A 163 -2.23 -18.67 15.79
CA LEU A 163 -0.88 -18.94 16.27
C LEU A 163 -0.88 -19.42 17.72
N LYS A 164 -1.64 -18.77 18.60
CA LYS A 164 -1.76 -19.19 20.01
C LYS A 164 -2.36 -20.58 20.15
N ALA A 165 -3.41 -20.90 19.40
CA ALA A 165 -4.00 -22.24 19.39
C ALA A 165 -2.98 -23.29 18.92
N ALA A 166 -2.22 -22.97 17.85
CA ALA A 166 -1.18 -23.84 17.32
C ALA A 166 -0.03 -24.08 18.31
N LEU A 167 0.40 -23.06 19.05
CA LEU A 167 1.44 -23.16 20.08
C LEU A 167 0.99 -23.96 21.31
N ALA A 168 -0.28 -23.87 21.67
CA ALA A 168 -0.87 -24.60 22.77
C ALA A 168 -1.37 -26.01 22.37
N GLU A 169 -1.15 -26.42 21.13
CA GLU A 169 -1.63 -27.69 20.56
C GLU A 169 -3.16 -27.85 20.68
N HIS A 170 -3.89 -26.74 20.75
CA HIS A 170 -5.33 -26.73 20.79
C HIS A 170 -5.93 -26.69 19.39
N ARG A 171 -7.15 -27.22 19.25
CA ARG A 171 -7.90 -27.12 18.00
C ARG A 171 -8.21 -25.65 17.68
N ALA A 172 -8.06 -25.27 16.41
CA ALA A 172 -8.43 -23.93 15.94
C ALA A 172 -9.91 -23.63 16.25
N GLN A 173 -10.19 -22.41 16.74
CA GLN A 173 -11.53 -21.97 17.13
C GLN A 173 -12.41 -21.59 15.93
N TYR A 174 -11.84 -21.58 14.71
CA TYR A 174 -12.49 -21.16 13.48
C TYR A 174 -12.52 -22.31 12.48
N SER A 175 -13.66 -22.50 11.82
CA SER A 175 -13.74 -23.32 10.60
C SER A 175 -13.10 -22.59 9.41
N LEU A 176 -12.83 -23.31 8.33
CA LEU A 176 -12.36 -22.67 7.07
C LEU A 176 -13.41 -21.71 6.50
N GLU A 177 -14.68 -22.03 6.65
CA GLU A 177 -15.81 -21.18 6.22
C GLU A 177 -15.85 -19.87 7.00
N ASP A 178 -15.74 -19.93 8.34
CA ASP A 178 -15.63 -18.74 9.19
C ASP A 178 -14.47 -17.86 8.78
N LEU A 179 -13.29 -18.46 8.59
CA LEU A 179 -12.09 -17.71 8.18
C LEU A 179 -12.25 -17.05 6.80
N ASN A 180 -12.86 -17.72 5.83
CA ASN A 180 -13.13 -17.15 4.52
C ASN A 180 -14.09 -15.96 4.60
N THR A 181 -15.15 -16.08 5.37
CA THR A 181 -16.11 -14.99 5.61
C THR A 181 -15.40 -13.79 6.28
N LEU A 182 -14.57 -14.05 7.28
CA LEU A 182 -13.80 -13.01 7.96
C LEU A 182 -12.74 -12.36 7.06
N ALA A 183 -12.06 -13.14 6.20
CA ALA A 183 -11.08 -12.63 5.26
C ALA A 183 -11.73 -11.66 4.24
N GLN A 184 -12.87 -12.06 3.67
CA GLN A 184 -13.65 -11.19 2.78
C GLN A 184 -14.06 -9.91 3.50
N HIS A 185 -14.65 -10.03 4.69
CA HIS A 185 -15.07 -8.88 5.49
C HIS A 185 -13.89 -7.93 5.77
N CYS A 186 -12.73 -8.45 6.17
CA CYS A 186 -11.53 -7.65 6.41
C CYS A 186 -11.09 -6.87 5.15
N THR A 187 -11.14 -7.51 3.98
CA THR A 187 -10.79 -6.88 2.71
C THR A 187 -11.75 -5.74 2.38
N GLU A 188 -13.06 -5.97 2.52
CA GLU A 188 -14.09 -4.97 2.28
C GLU A 188 -13.97 -3.76 3.23
N GLN A 189 -13.73 -4.02 4.52
CA GLN A 189 -13.60 -2.95 5.52
C GLN A 189 -12.30 -2.13 5.33
N GLU A 190 -11.21 -2.76 4.95
CA GLU A 190 -9.96 -2.05 4.60
C GLU A 190 -10.17 -1.12 3.39
N ASP A 191 -10.89 -1.59 2.37
CA ASP A 191 -11.27 -0.79 1.22
C ASP A 191 -12.16 0.41 1.60
N ASN A 192 -13.10 0.20 2.51
CA ASN A 192 -13.98 1.27 2.99
C ASN A 192 -13.21 2.29 3.83
N ALA A 193 -12.34 1.83 4.75
CA ALA A 193 -11.47 2.70 5.54
C ALA A 193 -10.59 3.57 4.63
N SER A 194 -9.94 2.99 3.62
CA SER A 194 -9.12 3.72 2.65
C SER A 194 -9.91 4.76 1.82
N LYS A 195 -11.20 4.51 1.55
CA LYS A 195 -12.07 5.51 0.90
C LYS A 195 -12.36 6.69 1.82
N VAL A 196 -12.64 6.42 3.10
CA VAL A 196 -12.89 7.46 4.12
C VAL A 196 -11.65 8.30 4.33
N GLU A 197 -10.50 7.66 4.54
CA GLU A 197 -9.22 8.34 4.74
C GLU A 197 -8.90 9.32 3.60
N ARG A 198 -9.02 8.87 2.34
CA ARG A 198 -8.81 9.75 1.18
C ARG A 198 -9.81 10.91 1.11
N ARG A 199 -11.04 10.74 1.59
CA ARG A 199 -12.02 11.84 1.65
C ARG A 199 -11.63 12.85 2.72
N VAL A 200 -11.25 12.37 3.90
CA VAL A 200 -10.80 13.24 5.01
C VAL A 200 -9.57 14.05 4.60
N GLN A 201 -8.57 13.41 3.99
CA GLN A 201 -7.38 14.09 3.48
C GLN A 201 -7.73 15.20 2.47
N LYS A 202 -8.64 14.92 1.52
CA LYS A 202 -9.10 15.93 0.55
C LYS A 202 -9.87 17.07 1.22
N SER A 203 -10.69 16.77 2.21
CA SER A 203 -11.42 17.80 2.97
C SER A 203 -10.48 18.67 3.78
N ALA A 204 -9.48 18.08 4.44
CA ALA A 204 -8.44 18.81 5.17
C ALA A 204 -7.64 19.73 4.21
N ALA A 205 -7.25 19.22 3.05
CA ALA A 205 -6.56 20.01 2.04
C ALA A 205 -7.41 21.21 1.55
N ALA A 206 -8.69 20.97 1.30
CA ALA A 206 -9.62 22.04 0.86
C ALA A 206 -9.78 23.11 1.96
N LEU A 207 -9.97 22.70 3.22
CA LEU A 207 -10.08 23.62 4.36
C LEU A 207 -8.81 24.47 4.53
N LEU A 208 -7.63 23.85 4.44
CA LEU A 208 -6.35 24.56 4.56
C LEU A 208 -6.14 25.58 3.44
N LEU A 209 -6.64 25.30 2.23
CA LEU A 209 -6.47 26.16 1.06
C LEU A 209 -7.57 27.20 0.91
N GLU A 210 -8.68 27.13 1.67
CA GLU A 210 -9.79 28.07 1.58
C GLU A 210 -9.36 29.52 1.80
N SER A 211 -8.53 29.76 2.81
CA SER A 211 -7.98 31.10 3.09
C SER A 211 -6.86 31.54 2.13
N LYS A 212 -6.42 30.66 1.24
CA LYS A 212 -5.32 30.89 0.30
C LYS A 212 -5.80 31.04 -1.16
N ILE A 213 -7.11 31.22 -1.37
CA ILE A 213 -7.69 31.47 -2.69
C ILE A 213 -7.07 32.74 -3.29
N GLY A 214 -6.65 32.67 -4.56
CA GLY A 214 -5.94 33.76 -5.25
C GLY A 214 -4.41 33.77 -5.10
N GLN A 215 -3.87 32.92 -4.22
CA GLN A 215 -2.41 32.74 -4.09
C GLN A 215 -1.85 31.86 -5.22
N ARG A 216 -0.55 32.01 -5.48
CA ARG A 216 0.19 31.18 -6.45
C ARG A 216 1.02 30.15 -5.71
N PHE A 217 1.06 28.95 -6.25
CA PHE A 217 1.80 27.81 -5.70
C PHE A 217 2.65 27.15 -6.77
N ASP A 218 3.82 26.67 -6.39
CA ASP A 218 4.60 25.75 -7.20
C ASP A 218 3.93 24.38 -7.21
N ALA A 219 3.75 23.81 -8.40
CA ALA A 219 3.04 22.54 -8.57
C ALA A 219 3.66 21.67 -9.67
N ILE A 220 3.47 20.38 -9.55
CA ILE A 220 3.87 19.39 -10.55
C ILE A 220 2.62 18.82 -11.21
N VAL A 221 2.61 18.68 -12.54
CA VAL A 221 1.56 17.97 -13.26
C VAL A 221 1.70 16.47 -12.99
N THR A 222 0.68 15.90 -12.34
CA THR A 222 0.63 14.46 -11.97
C THR A 222 -0.15 13.63 -12.98
N GLY A 223 -0.95 14.27 -13.83
CA GLY A 223 -1.68 13.59 -14.89
C GLY A 223 -2.44 14.55 -15.80
N ALA A 224 -2.58 14.16 -17.06
CA ALA A 224 -3.39 14.87 -18.04
C ALA A 224 -4.23 13.87 -18.86
N SER A 225 -5.49 14.19 -19.10
CA SER A 225 -6.40 13.41 -19.91
C SER A 225 -7.49 14.31 -20.51
N ALA A 226 -8.37 13.75 -21.36
CA ALA A 226 -9.55 14.46 -21.85
C ALA A 226 -10.48 14.95 -20.72
N LYS A 227 -10.37 14.39 -19.51
CA LYS A 227 -11.17 14.78 -18.33
C LYS A 227 -10.57 15.95 -17.55
N GLY A 228 -9.34 16.38 -17.85
CA GLY A 228 -8.65 17.49 -17.23
C GLY A 228 -7.19 17.21 -16.92
N THR A 229 -6.55 18.20 -16.33
CA THR A 229 -5.17 18.13 -15.83
C THR A 229 -5.18 18.14 -14.32
N TRP A 230 -4.41 17.23 -13.73
CA TRP A 230 -4.22 17.16 -12.29
C TRP A 230 -2.82 17.64 -11.93
N VAL A 231 -2.74 18.34 -10.83
CA VAL A 231 -1.48 18.88 -10.30
C VAL A 231 -1.35 18.56 -8.84
N ARG A 232 -0.13 18.37 -8.38
CA ARG A 232 0.23 18.34 -6.96
C ARG A 232 0.96 19.63 -6.60
N ILE A 233 0.39 20.39 -5.68
CA ILE A 233 1.05 21.52 -5.04
C ILE A 233 2.18 20.98 -4.17
N LEU A 234 3.34 21.62 -4.17
CA LEU A 234 4.50 21.17 -3.41
C LEU A 234 4.36 21.51 -1.92
N HIS A 235 3.88 22.70 -1.60
CA HIS A 235 3.65 23.17 -0.23
C HIS A 235 2.38 24.02 -0.16
N PRO A 236 1.36 23.62 0.61
CA PRO A 236 1.20 22.32 1.27
C PRO A 236 1.02 21.20 0.25
N SER A 237 1.50 20.00 0.57
CA SER A 237 1.41 18.87 -0.37
C SER A 237 -0.04 18.42 -0.56
N THR A 238 -0.65 18.79 -1.69
CA THR A 238 -2.03 18.42 -2.00
C THR A 238 -2.26 18.28 -3.49
N GLU A 239 -3.15 17.37 -3.88
CA GLU A 239 -3.51 17.13 -5.27
C GLU A 239 -4.84 17.80 -5.62
N GLY A 240 -4.88 18.46 -6.77
CA GLY A 240 -6.09 19.09 -7.29
C GLY A 240 -6.20 19.00 -8.80
N ARG A 241 -7.41 19.26 -9.31
CA ARG A 241 -7.65 19.38 -10.75
C ARG A 241 -7.55 20.85 -11.14
N VAL A 242 -6.79 21.12 -12.19
CA VAL A 242 -6.78 22.45 -12.82
C VAL A 242 -8.14 22.69 -13.47
N VAL A 243 -8.83 23.75 -13.06
CA VAL A 243 -10.02 24.26 -13.72
C VAL A 243 -9.61 25.54 -14.43
N GLN A 244 -10.04 25.72 -15.68
CA GLN A 244 -9.83 27.01 -16.37
C GLN A 244 -10.53 28.07 -15.54
N GLY A 245 -9.80 29.18 -15.30
CA GLY A 245 -10.24 30.22 -14.40
C GLY A 245 -11.56 30.86 -14.80
N PHE A 246 -12.19 31.41 -13.81
CA PHE A 246 -13.31 32.30 -13.96
C PHE A 246 -12.84 33.62 -14.55
#